data_a25b13204ae3392b963829626af02f4d
#
_entry.id   a25b13204ae3392b963829626af02f4d
#
_cell.length_a   1.000
_cell.length_b   1.000
_cell.length_c   1.000
_cell.angle_alpha   90.00
_cell.angle_beta   90.00
_cell.angle_gamma   90.00
#
_symmetry.space_group_name_H-M   'P 1'
#
loop_
_entity.id
_entity.type
_entity.pdbx_description
1 polymer ?
#
loop_
_entity_poly.entity_id
_entity_poly.type
_entity_poly.pdbx_seq_one_letter_code
_entity_poly.pdbx_strand_id
1 'polypeptide(L)'
;MTFKMKKIISLFALAAFVLVGFSSCDYDGKDDAYVTHYVSIDLKEGDTYLVAKGSTYTDPGYTATEGTEDVTSKVTVSGDVDANKMGIYNVTYSAVNKDGFSASVTRKVLVYDPEVTTNISGTYKVTSTDGSQSVFDRYSVIGNSVTLTQLAPGLYSISDYWAGLYAVTIGYGAAYACTGYFAFGKDNSITGISSSDPWNNKMTSVTGSYDPETGKVKMDVIISYHLVMELAK
;
A
#
# COMPACT_ATOMS: atom_id res chain seq x y z
N MET A 1 -5.49 84.87 -24.25
CA MET A 1 -4.73 84.56 -23.02
C MET A 1 -5.18 83.30 -22.29
N THR A 2 -6.03 82.47 -22.96
CA THR A 2 -6.66 81.31 -22.32
C THR A 2 -6.00 79.94 -22.74
N PHE A 3 -5.18 79.94 -23.81
CA PHE A 3 -4.62 78.66 -24.33
C PHE A 3 -3.34 78.22 -23.59
N LYS A 4 -2.54 79.15 -23.02
CA LYS A 4 -1.32 78.83 -22.29
C LYS A 4 -1.60 78.25 -20.88
N MET A 5 -2.71 78.74 -20.23
CA MET A 5 -3.04 78.30 -18.86
C MET A 5 -3.56 76.84 -18.84
N LYS A 6 -4.31 76.39 -19.84
CA LYS A 6 -4.78 75.00 -19.89
C LYS A 6 -3.65 73.95 -20.06
N LYS A 7 -2.56 74.33 -20.78
CA LYS A 7 -1.38 73.41 -20.90
C LYS A 7 -0.57 73.29 -19.61
N ILE A 8 -0.51 74.37 -18.84
CA ILE A 8 0.23 74.35 -17.56
C ILE A 8 -0.53 73.57 -16.48
N ILE A 9 -1.86 73.67 -16.45
CA ILE A 9 -2.70 72.88 -15.50
C ILE A 9 -2.66 71.39 -15.86
N SER A 10 -2.62 71.03 -17.16
CA SER A 10 -2.46 69.63 -17.63
C SER A 10 -1.09 69.07 -17.30
N LEU A 11 -0.01 69.89 -17.35
CA LEU A 11 1.33 69.43 -16.94
C LEU A 11 1.46 69.21 -15.41
N PHE A 12 0.82 70.07 -14.59
CA PHE A 12 0.81 69.92 -13.15
C PHE A 12 -0.06 68.72 -12.71
N ALA A 13 -1.17 68.45 -13.37
CA ALA A 13 -2.00 67.28 -13.10
C ALA A 13 -1.27 65.96 -13.48
N LEU A 14 -0.47 65.97 -14.57
CA LEU A 14 0.33 64.82 -14.94
C LEU A 14 1.53 64.59 -14.00
N ALA A 15 2.17 65.68 -13.50
CA ALA A 15 3.26 65.58 -12.54
C ALA A 15 2.76 65.13 -11.14
N ALA A 16 1.54 65.53 -10.72
CA ALA A 16 0.94 65.07 -9.46
C ALA A 16 0.55 63.59 -9.52
N PHE A 17 0.17 63.02 -10.69
CA PHE A 17 -0.18 61.61 -10.85
C PHE A 17 1.05 60.65 -10.85
N VAL A 18 2.23 61.17 -11.21
CA VAL A 18 3.48 60.41 -11.19
C VAL A 18 4.09 60.34 -9.77
N LEU A 19 3.70 61.23 -8.85
CA LEU A 19 4.22 61.23 -7.46
C LEU A 19 3.43 60.35 -6.50
N VAL A 20 2.26 59.82 -6.90
CA VAL A 20 1.46 58.90 -6.05
C VAL A 20 1.71 57.42 -6.37
N GLY A 21 2.52 57.14 -7.39
CA GLY A 21 2.77 55.79 -7.87
C GLY A 21 3.97 55.07 -7.22
N PHE A 22 4.70 55.69 -6.32
CA PHE A 22 5.82 55.06 -5.60
C PHE A 22 5.66 55.12 -4.08
N SER A 23 4.46 54.76 -3.57
CA SER A 23 4.48 54.09 -2.27
C SER A 23 4.89 52.67 -2.55
N SER A 24 6.18 52.43 -2.71
CA SER A 24 6.82 51.18 -2.42
C SER A 24 6.27 50.73 -1.09
N CYS A 25 5.51 49.62 -1.06
CA CYS A 25 5.40 48.88 0.16
C CYS A 25 6.83 48.69 0.64
N ASP A 26 7.20 49.28 1.74
CA ASP A 26 8.35 48.86 2.50
C ASP A 26 8.07 47.39 2.88
N TYR A 27 8.48 46.47 2.02
CA TYR A 27 8.68 45.10 2.37
C TYR A 27 9.93 45.09 3.26
N ASP A 28 9.71 45.28 4.56
CA ASP A 28 10.75 45.29 5.56
C ASP A 28 11.28 43.90 5.86
N GLY A 29 11.39 43.03 4.85
CA GLY A 29 12.16 41.78 4.85
C GLY A 29 12.10 40.92 6.13
N LYS A 30 11.13 41.19 7.01
CA LYS A 30 10.90 40.50 8.28
C LYS A 30 9.72 39.52 8.27
N ASP A 31 9.12 39.30 7.12
CA ASP A 31 8.35 38.09 6.94
C ASP A 31 9.37 36.92 6.83
N ASP A 32 9.82 36.48 7.98
CA ASP A 32 10.40 35.13 8.06
C ASP A 32 9.41 34.21 7.35
N ALA A 33 9.78 33.78 6.15
CA ALA A 33 8.93 32.90 5.36
C ALA A 33 8.55 31.73 6.27
N TYR A 34 7.26 31.71 6.68
CA TYR A 34 6.81 30.67 7.58
C TYR A 34 7.02 29.31 6.91
N VAL A 35 7.99 28.56 7.40
CA VAL A 35 8.32 27.24 6.90
C VAL A 35 7.54 26.21 7.71
N THR A 36 6.57 25.58 7.07
CA THR A 36 5.89 24.43 7.66
C THR A 36 6.85 23.24 7.72
N HIS A 37 7.04 22.70 8.91
CA HIS A 37 7.75 21.44 9.11
C HIS A 37 6.74 20.30 9.24
N TYR A 38 6.89 19.30 8.41
CA TYR A 38 6.09 18.07 8.52
C TYR A 38 6.72 17.11 9.53
N VAL A 39 5.88 16.30 10.19
CA VAL A 39 6.39 15.24 11.07
C VAL A 39 7.03 14.14 10.21
N SER A 40 8.27 13.77 10.56
CA SER A 40 8.92 12.55 10.09
C SER A 40 8.84 11.50 11.20
N ILE A 41 8.39 10.28 10.86
CA ILE A 41 8.31 9.14 11.77
C ILE A 41 9.22 8.05 11.25
N ASP A 42 10.23 7.67 12.05
CA ASP A 42 11.21 6.65 11.72
C ASP A 42 10.98 5.40 12.56
N LEU A 43 10.70 4.27 11.90
CA LEU A 43 10.44 2.99 12.55
C LEU A 43 11.76 2.30 12.91
N LYS A 44 11.96 1.95 14.18
CA LYS A 44 13.08 1.10 14.58
C LYS A 44 12.89 -0.30 14.01
N GLU A 45 13.98 -0.93 13.57
CA GLU A 45 14.00 -2.26 12.93
C GLU A 45 13.21 -2.34 11.62
N GLY A 46 12.87 -1.18 11.00
CA GLY A 46 12.28 -1.09 9.68
C GLY A 46 10.75 -1.18 9.65
N ASP A 47 10.24 -1.23 8.42
CA ASP A 47 8.80 -1.23 8.11
C ASP A 47 8.18 -2.63 8.07
N THR A 48 9.00 -3.68 8.11
CA THR A 48 8.58 -5.08 8.11
C THR A 48 9.20 -5.80 9.30
N TYR A 49 8.36 -6.39 10.15
CA TYR A 49 8.77 -7.06 11.36
C TYR A 49 8.23 -8.49 11.44
N LEU A 50 9.10 -9.45 11.77
CA LEU A 50 8.76 -10.88 11.81
C LEU A 50 8.45 -11.32 13.25
N VAL A 51 7.34 -12.02 13.42
CA VAL A 51 6.91 -12.59 14.71
C VAL A 51 6.61 -14.06 14.52
N ALA A 52 7.28 -14.92 15.30
CA ALA A 52 6.97 -16.35 15.28
C ALA A 52 5.59 -16.59 15.92
N LYS A 53 4.75 -17.39 15.27
CA LYS A 53 3.45 -17.78 15.79
C LYS A 53 3.56 -18.38 17.19
N GLY A 54 2.70 -17.93 18.10
CA GLY A 54 2.70 -18.33 19.50
C GLY A 54 3.70 -17.59 20.41
N SER A 55 4.51 -16.68 19.84
CA SER A 55 5.35 -15.77 20.61
C SER A 55 4.57 -14.51 21.05
N THR A 56 5.20 -13.67 21.86
CA THR A 56 4.65 -12.36 22.22
C THR A 56 5.13 -11.31 21.22
N TYR A 57 4.21 -10.56 20.63
CA TYR A 57 4.58 -9.37 19.87
C TYR A 57 4.95 -8.22 20.81
N THR A 58 6.12 -7.67 20.63
CA THR A 58 6.55 -6.43 21.28
C THR A 58 6.97 -5.46 20.19
N ASP A 59 6.36 -4.27 20.15
CA ASP A 59 6.70 -3.25 19.18
C ASP A 59 8.17 -2.81 19.35
N PRO A 60 9.00 -2.83 18.29
CA PRO A 60 10.40 -2.36 18.35
C PRO A 60 10.53 -0.87 18.65
N GLY A 61 9.45 -0.11 18.48
CA GLY A 61 9.41 1.32 18.73
C GLY A 61 9.67 2.17 17.47
N TYR A 62 9.68 3.47 17.70
CA TYR A 62 9.84 4.50 16.68
C TYR A 62 10.45 5.77 17.29
N THR A 63 10.81 6.73 16.44
CA THR A 63 11.11 8.12 16.79
C THR A 63 10.36 9.05 15.84
N ALA A 64 10.06 10.26 16.30
CA ALA A 64 9.41 11.25 15.43
C ALA A 64 9.98 12.65 15.66
N THR A 65 10.15 13.42 14.59
CA THR A 65 10.63 14.78 14.62
C THR A 65 9.75 15.72 13.79
N GLU A 66 9.60 16.97 14.25
CA GLU A 66 9.03 18.09 13.48
C GLU A 66 10.13 19.14 13.32
N GLY A 67 10.74 19.19 12.13
CA GLY A 67 11.99 19.94 11.95
C GLY A 67 13.09 19.36 12.85
N THR A 68 13.52 20.12 13.87
CA THR A 68 14.52 19.69 14.86
C THR A 68 13.90 19.31 16.22
N GLU A 69 12.59 19.47 16.39
CA GLU A 69 11.87 19.17 17.63
C GLU A 69 11.56 17.66 17.70
N ASP A 70 11.86 17.00 18.83
CA ASP A 70 11.40 15.65 19.12
C ASP A 70 9.92 15.67 19.49
N VAL A 71 9.11 15.03 18.65
CA VAL A 71 7.66 14.89 18.82
C VAL A 71 7.22 13.43 18.99
N THR A 72 8.15 12.55 19.35
CA THR A 72 7.88 11.10 19.54
C THR A 72 6.70 10.84 20.46
N SER A 73 6.54 11.63 21.52
CA SER A 73 5.43 11.51 22.47
C SER A 73 4.05 11.92 21.91
N LYS A 74 4.02 12.62 20.77
CA LYS A 74 2.78 13.05 20.11
C LYS A 74 2.25 12.00 19.13
N VAL A 75 3.01 10.93 18.86
CA VAL A 75 2.61 9.87 17.93
C VAL A 75 1.53 8.98 18.56
N THR A 76 0.47 8.76 17.82
CA THR A 76 -0.56 7.78 18.12
C THR A 76 -0.27 6.49 17.38
N VAL A 77 -0.31 5.35 18.08
CA VAL A 77 -0.12 4.02 17.51
C VAL A 77 -1.46 3.29 17.47
N SER A 78 -1.78 2.66 16.36
CA SER A 78 -3.02 1.89 16.16
C SER A 78 -2.77 0.63 15.35
N GLY A 79 -3.59 -0.39 15.58
CA GLY A 79 -3.52 -1.71 14.97
C GLY A 79 -3.20 -2.79 15.99
N ASP A 80 -3.84 -3.96 15.82
CA ASP A 80 -3.67 -5.12 16.71
C ASP A 80 -2.92 -6.23 15.97
N VAL A 81 -2.03 -6.92 16.67
CA VAL A 81 -1.28 -8.06 16.17
C VAL A 81 -1.67 -9.31 16.97
N ASP A 82 -2.35 -10.26 16.31
CA ASP A 82 -2.60 -11.58 16.89
C ASP A 82 -1.43 -12.51 16.57
N ALA A 83 -0.49 -12.60 17.50
CA ALA A 83 0.68 -13.46 17.36
C ALA A 83 0.36 -14.97 17.38
N ASN A 84 -0.88 -15.38 17.65
CA ASN A 84 -1.29 -16.80 17.61
C ASN A 84 -1.83 -17.22 16.23
N LYS A 85 -2.04 -16.26 15.33
CA LYS A 85 -2.60 -16.51 14.01
C LYS A 85 -1.67 -16.03 12.92
N MET A 86 -1.23 -16.93 12.03
CA MET A 86 -0.45 -16.53 10.85
C MET A 86 -1.20 -15.47 10.05
N GLY A 87 -0.49 -14.41 9.67
CA GLY A 87 -1.10 -13.30 8.97
C GLY A 87 -0.17 -12.13 8.75
N ILE A 88 -0.71 -11.11 8.09
CA ILE A 88 -0.05 -9.82 7.89
C ILE A 88 -0.89 -8.79 8.62
N TYR A 89 -0.29 -8.16 9.60
CA TYR A 89 -0.91 -7.15 10.46
C TYR A 89 -0.28 -5.80 10.20
N ASN A 90 -1.07 -4.76 10.22
CA ASN A 90 -0.60 -3.40 10.04
C ASN A 90 -0.66 -2.64 11.37
N VAL A 91 0.48 -2.10 11.79
CA VAL A 91 0.57 -1.17 12.91
C VAL A 91 0.89 0.20 12.34
N THR A 92 -0.02 1.15 12.54
CA THR A 92 0.07 2.50 11.98
C THR A 92 0.46 3.49 13.08
N TYR A 93 1.46 4.31 12.78
CA TYR A 93 1.98 5.39 13.61
C TYR A 93 1.60 6.68 12.95
N SER A 94 0.91 7.58 13.66
CA SER A 94 0.43 8.84 13.11
C SER A 94 0.64 9.99 14.06
N ALA A 95 0.94 11.17 13.53
CA ALA A 95 1.04 12.41 14.28
C ALA A 95 0.55 13.57 13.42
N VAL A 96 0.17 14.68 14.08
CA VAL A 96 -0.22 15.94 13.44
C VAL A 96 0.79 16.99 13.85
N ASN A 97 1.32 17.75 12.88
CA ASN A 97 2.23 18.84 13.16
C ASN A 97 1.49 20.05 13.76
N LYS A 98 2.24 21.07 14.20
CA LYS A 98 1.69 22.32 14.76
C LYS A 98 0.76 23.06 13.80
N ASP A 99 0.87 22.85 12.49
CA ASP A 99 0.09 23.49 11.44
C ASP A 99 -1.16 22.70 11.05
N GLY A 100 -1.40 21.53 11.68
CA GLY A 100 -2.56 20.69 11.44
C GLY A 100 -2.39 19.65 10.32
N PHE A 101 -1.18 19.47 9.76
CA PHE A 101 -0.93 18.46 8.74
C PHE A 101 -0.58 17.11 9.38
N SER A 102 -1.27 16.06 8.91
CA SER A 102 -1.05 14.69 9.37
C SER A 102 0.10 14.03 8.63
N ALA A 103 0.89 13.24 9.36
CA ALA A 103 1.85 12.28 8.82
C ALA A 103 1.56 10.89 9.40
N SER A 104 1.78 9.84 8.60
CA SER A 104 1.64 8.47 9.07
C SER A 104 2.59 7.53 8.36
N VAL A 105 3.06 6.51 9.07
CA VAL A 105 3.79 5.37 8.53
C VAL A 105 3.19 4.09 9.07
N THR A 106 3.37 2.99 8.33
CA THR A 106 2.80 1.68 8.72
C THR A 106 3.89 0.63 8.75
N ARG A 107 3.98 -0.10 9.86
CA ARG A 107 4.78 -1.32 9.98
C ARG A 107 3.91 -2.52 9.62
N LYS A 108 4.40 -3.37 8.73
CA LYS A 108 3.84 -4.70 8.46
C LYS A 108 4.43 -5.71 9.42
N VAL A 109 3.60 -6.30 10.26
CA VAL A 109 4.01 -7.38 11.15
C VAL A 109 3.57 -8.70 10.53
N LEU A 110 4.53 -9.55 10.20
CA LEU A 110 4.31 -10.86 9.59
C LEU A 110 4.38 -11.92 10.69
N VAL A 111 3.23 -12.46 11.06
CA VAL A 111 3.16 -13.60 11.99
C VAL A 111 3.28 -14.87 11.15
N TYR A 112 4.39 -15.59 11.31
CA TYR A 112 4.78 -16.76 10.54
C TYR A 112 4.90 -18.01 11.41
N ASP A 113 4.83 -19.21 10.81
CA ASP A 113 5.00 -20.48 11.55
C ASP A 113 6.40 -21.05 11.26
N PRO A 114 7.34 -20.99 12.21
CA PRO A 114 8.71 -21.47 12.02
C PRO A 114 8.80 -23.00 11.78
N GLU A 115 7.75 -23.76 12.10
CA GLU A 115 7.71 -25.19 11.90
C GLU A 115 7.35 -25.59 10.46
N VAL A 116 6.92 -24.64 9.62
CA VAL A 116 6.69 -24.87 8.19
C VAL A 116 8.01 -24.82 7.44
N THR A 117 8.56 -25.96 7.12
CA THR A 117 9.86 -26.09 6.42
C THR A 117 9.73 -26.23 4.90
N THR A 118 8.55 -26.65 4.42
CA THR A 118 8.29 -26.79 2.99
C THR A 118 8.17 -25.41 2.33
N ASN A 119 8.94 -25.21 1.25
CA ASN A 119 8.88 -23.99 0.45
C ASN A 119 8.25 -24.27 -0.91
N ILE A 120 7.06 -23.69 -1.13
CA ILE A 120 6.30 -23.81 -2.39
C ILE A 120 6.47 -22.60 -3.31
N SER A 121 7.47 -21.73 -3.08
CA SER A 121 7.73 -20.58 -3.96
C SER A 121 8.04 -21.01 -5.40
N GLY A 122 7.65 -20.18 -6.33
CA GLY A 122 7.96 -20.37 -7.75
C GLY A 122 6.87 -19.84 -8.66
N THR A 123 7.15 -19.88 -9.95
CA THR A 123 6.18 -19.58 -10.99
C THR A 123 5.57 -20.88 -11.49
N TYR A 124 4.27 -20.94 -11.43
CA TYR A 124 3.45 -22.09 -11.82
C TYR A 124 2.63 -21.73 -13.06
N LYS A 125 2.22 -22.77 -13.80
CA LYS A 125 1.23 -22.68 -14.88
C LYS A 125 -0.11 -23.18 -14.37
N VAL A 126 -1.19 -22.52 -14.78
CA VAL A 126 -2.55 -23.04 -14.58
C VAL A 126 -2.75 -24.24 -15.50
N THR A 127 -3.06 -25.39 -14.95
CA THR A 127 -3.21 -26.66 -15.70
C THR A 127 -4.66 -27.12 -15.77
N SER A 128 -5.51 -26.72 -14.82
CA SER A 128 -6.94 -27.00 -14.80
C SER A 128 -7.71 -25.88 -14.13
N THR A 129 -8.98 -25.70 -14.56
CA THR A 129 -9.99 -24.82 -13.93
C THR A 129 -11.30 -25.59 -13.71
N ASP A 130 -11.25 -26.90 -13.61
CA ASP A 130 -12.43 -27.74 -13.41
C ASP A 130 -13.18 -27.40 -12.12
N GLY A 131 -14.49 -27.22 -12.23
CA GLY A 131 -15.35 -26.80 -11.12
C GLY A 131 -15.48 -25.28 -10.92
N SER A 132 -14.86 -24.51 -11.82
CA SER A 132 -14.96 -23.03 -11.81
C SER A 132 -16.28 -22.54 -12.41
N GLN A 133 -16.60 -21.24 -12.20
CA GLN A 133 -17.70 -20.58 -12.90
C GLN A 133 -17.46 -20.53 -14.42
N SER A 134 -18.54 -20.47 -15.19
CA SER A 134 -18.53 -20.45 -16.66
C SER A 134 -17.78 -19.27 -17.30
N VAL A 135 -17.45 -18.23 -16.55
CA VAL A 135 -16.58 -17.15 -17.03
C VAL A 135 -15.20 -17.69 -17.43
N PHE A 136 -14.71 -18.73 -16.74
CA PHE A 136 -13.42 -19.38 -17.03
C PHE A 136 -13.49 -20.37 -18.20
N ASP A 137 -14.69 -20.83 -18.58
CA ASP A 137 -14.92 -21.55 -19.83
C ASP A 137 -14.84 -20.59 -21.02
N ARG A 138 -15.36 -19.38 -20.86
CA ARG A 138 -15.35 -18.35 -21.90
C ARG A 138 -13.99 -17.69 -22.06
N TYR A 139 -13.29 -17.43 -20.97
CA TYR A 139 -11.99 -16.77 -20.93
C TYR A 139 -10.99 -17.70 -20.24
N SER A 140 -10.49 -18.66 -21.01
CA SER A 140 -9.56 -19.66 -20.47
C SER A 140 -8.31 -19.02 -19.92
N VAL A 141 -7.97 -19.34 -18.68
CA VAL A 141 -6.72 -18.96 -18.01
C VAL A 141 -5.68 -20.09 -18.02
N ILE A 142 -5.99 -21.22 -18.66
CA ILE A 142 -5.07 -22.35 -18.80
C ILE A 142 -3.78 -21.88 -19.49
N GLY A 143 -2.63 -22.24 -18.92
CA GLY A 143 -1.31 -21.83 -19.38
C GLY A 143 -0.83 -20.47 -18.86
N ASN A 144 -1.70 -19.66 -18.26
CA ASN A 144 -1.27 -18.44 -17.58
C ASN A 144 -0.32 -18.76 -16.42
N SER A 145 0.52 -17.79 -16.06
CA SER A 145 1.49 -17.93 -14.98
C SER A 145 0.95 -17.33 -13.69
N VAL A 146 1.11 -18.04 -12.59
CA VAL A 146 0.88 -17.55 -11.22
C VAL A 146 2.16 -17.72 -10.43
N THR A 147 2.63 -16.67 -9.79
CA THR A 147 3.84 -16.70 -8.95
C THR A 147 3.47 -16.71 -7.48
N LEU A 148 4.01 -17.66 -6.75
CA LEU A 148 3.94 -17.75 -5.30
C LEU A 148 5.29 -17.34 -4.74
N THR A 149 5.31 -16.37 -3.82
CA THR A 149 6.54 -15.88 -3.19
C THR A 149 6.46 -16.05 -1.68
N GLN A 150 7.41 -16.75 -1.09
CA GLN A 150 7.52 -16.87 0.34
C GLN A 150 7.99 -15.56 0.96
N LEU A 151 7.25 -15.06 1.93
CA LEU A 151 7.58 -13.87 2.72
C LEU A 151 8.28 -14.26 4.04
N ALA A 152 7.83 -15.37 4.61
CA ALA A 152 8.39 -16.04 5.78
C ALA A 152 7.90 -17.51 5.78
N PRO A 153 8.45 -18.41 6.60
CA PRO A 153 7.96 -19.78 6.70
C PRO A 153 6.43 -19.84 6.90
N GLY A 154 5.74 -20.53 6.01
CA GLY A 154 4.27 -20.64 6.02
C GLY A 154 3.51 -19.40 5.55
N LEU A 155 4.16 -18.31 5.17
CA LEU A 155 3.51 -17.07 4.75
C LEU A 155 3.92 -16.70 3.31
N TYR A 156 2.93 -16.53 2.44
CA TYR A 156 3.15 -16.34 1.01
C TYR A 156 2.35 -15.17 0.44
N SER A 157 2.88 -14.57 -0.62
CA SER A 157 2.12 -13.76 -1.55
C SER A 157 1.81 -14.54 -2.83
N ILE A 158 0.71 -14.19 -3.48
CA ILE A 158 0.30 -14.69 -4.78
C ILE A 158 0.16 -13.52 -5.76
N SER A 159 0.64 -13.72 -6.97
CA SER A 159 0.62 -12.68 -8.00
C SER A 159 -0.78 -12.41 -8.57
N ASP A 160 -1.64 -13.41 -8.63
CA ASP A 160 -3.01 -13.25 -9.10
C ASP A 160 -3.90 -14.42 -8.69
N TYR A 161 -4.89 -14.16 -7.82
CA TYR A 161 -5.91 -15.14 -7.42
C TYR A 161 -6.90 -15.49 -8.53
N TRP A 162 -7.01 -14.65 -9.56
CA TRP A 162 -7.84 -14.93 -10.75
C TRP A 162 -7.04 -15.56 -11.91
N ALA A 163 -5.84 -16.05 -11.61
CA ALA A 163 -5.02 -16.79 -12.58
C ALA A 163 -4.76 -16.00 -13.87
N GLY A 164 -4.63 -14.69 -13.80
CA GLY A 164 -4.38 -13.82 -14.95
C GLY A 164 -5.62 -13.53 -15.82
N LEU A 165 -6.84 -13.76 -15.33
CA LEU A 165 -8.06 -13.52 -16.09
C LEU A 165 -8.09 -12.10 -16.70
N TYR A 166 -8.00 -11.07 -15.87
CA TYR A 166 -8.03 -9.69 -16.34
C TYR A 166 -6.67 -9.19 -16.81
N ALA A 167 -5.63 -9.54 -16.06
CA ALA A 167 -4.28 -9.04 -16.34
C ALA A 167 -3.71 -9.55 -17.67
N VAL A 168 -3.97 -10.83 -18.01
CA VAL A 168 -3.38 -11.54 -19.16
C VAL A 168 -4.42 -11.91 -20.19
N THR A 169 -5.45 -12.71 -19.83
CA THR A 169 -6.40 -13.27 -20.79
C THR A 169 -7.27 -12.20 -21.43
N ILE A 170 -7.81 -11.26 -20.65
CA ILE A 170 -8.59 -10.12 -21.18
C ILE A 170 -7.66 -9.01 -21.65
N GLY A 171 -6.43 -8.93 -21.11
CA GLY A 171 -5.40 -8.02 -21.60
C GLY A 171 -5.42 -6.61 -21.00
N TYR A 172 -6.00 -6.43 -19.81
CA TYR A 172 -6.01 -5.13 -19.13
C TYR A 172 -4.66 -4.73 -18.52
N GLY A 173 -3.72 -5.71 -18.42
CA GLY A 173 -2.39 -5.48 -17.87
C GLY A 173 -2.26 -5.77 -16.37
N ALA A 174 -1.02 -5.75 -15.87
CA ALA A 174 -0.67 -6.22 -14.53
C ALA A 174 -1.38 -5.49 -13.38
N ALA A 175 -1.78 -4.21 -13.60
CA ALA A 175 -2.55 -3.44 -12.61
C ALA A 175 -3.94 -4.04 -12.30
N TYR A 176 -4.42 -4.96 -13.12
CA TYR A 176 -5.71 -5.63 -12.98
C TYR A 176 -5.60 -7.04 -12.42
N ALA A 177 -4.44 -7.44 -11.92
CA ALA A 177 -4.26 -8.69 -11.18
C ALA A 177 -4.92 -8.61 -9.80
N CYS A 178 -5.52 -9.71 -9.36
CA CYS A 178 -6.00 -9.86 -7.98
C CYS A 178 -4.87 -10.44 -7.12
N THR A 179 -4.02 -9.57 -6.60
CA THR A 179 -2.92 -9.97 -5.74
C THR A 179 -3.39 -10.31 -4.33
N GLY A 180 -2.57 -11.00 -3.54
CA GLY A 180 -2.92 -11.24 -2.15
C GLY A 180 -1.91 -12.07 -1.40
N TYR A 181 -2.36 -12.50 -0.21
CA TYR A 181 -1.55 -13.28 0.72
C TYR A 181 -2.30 -14.50 1.22
N PHE A 182 -1.56 -15.57 1.49
CA PHE A 182 -2.10 -16.78 2.09
C PHE A 182 -1.14 -17.41 3.10
N ALA A 183 -1.72 -18.17 4.03
CA ALA A 183 -1.00 -19.03 4.94
C ALA A 183 -0.89 -20.44 4.34
N PHE A 184 0.26 -21.05 4.52
CA PHE A 184 0.55 -22.43 4.16
C PHE A 184 0.88 -23.22 5.42
N GLY A 185 0.11 -24.27 5.69
CA GLY A 185 0.21 -25.07 6.91
C GLY A 185 1.21 -26.23 6.80
N LYS A 186 1.60 -26.80 7.93
CA LYS A 186 2.44 -28.01 8.01
C LYS A 186 1.77 -29.24 7.38
N ASP A 187 0.46 -29.25 7.31
CA ASP A 187 -0.38 -30.26 6.69
C ASP A 187 -0.56 -30.04 5.19
N ASN A 188 0.25 -29.16 4.60
CA ASN A 188 0.17 -28.71 3.22
C ASN A 188 -1.13 -27.99 2.84
N SER A 189 -1.92 -27.55 3.81
CA SER A 189 -3.13 -26.76 3.56
C SER A 189 -2.79 -25.31 3.21
N ILE A 190 -3.67 -24.69 2.41
CA ILE A 190 -3.59 -23.29 2.03
C ILE A 190 -4.85 -22.57 2.55
N THR A 191 -4.66 -21.42 3.19
CA THR A 191 -5.76 -20.58 3.67
C THR A 191 -5.49 -19.13 3.29
N GLY A 192 -6.41 -18.47 2.59
CA GLY A 192 -6.28 -17.06 2.22
C GLY A 192 -6.26 -16.14 3.43
N ILE A 193 -5.44 -15.10 3.33
CA ILE A 193 -5.33 -14.04 4.35
C ILE A 193 -6.02 -12.78 3.84
N SER A 194 -5.66 -12.33 2.64
CA SER A 194 -6.24 -11.14 2.02
C SER A 194 -6.08 -11.14 0.52
N SER A 195 -6.91 -10.34 -0.15
CA SER A 195 -6.81 -10.05 -1.58
C SER A 195 -6.88 -8.56 -1.83
N SER A 196 -6.34 -8.13 -2.95
CA SER A 196 -6.39 -6.75 -3.44
C SER A 196 -6.53 -6.76 -4.96
N ASP A 197 -7.54 -6.08 -5.47
CA ASP A 197 -7.81 -5.89 -6.88
C ASP A 197 -8.35 -4.47 -7.15
N PRO A 198 -8.36 -3.99 -8.40
CA PRO A 198 -8.76 -2.62 -8.74
C PRO A 198 -10.22 -2.25 -8.41
N TRP A 199 -11.08 -3.25 -8.22
CA TRP A 199 -12.50 -3.06 -7.92
C TRP A 199 -12.81 -3.19 -6.43
N ASN A 200 -11.77 -3.42 -5.60
CA ASN A 200 -11.89 -3.58 -4.15
C ASN A 200 -12.88 -4.68 -3.74
N ASN A 201 -12.87 -5.78 -4.48
CA ASN A 201 -13.68 -6.94 -4.15
C ASN A 201 -13.18 -7.59 -2.85
N LYS A 202 -14.13 -8.07 -2.05
CA LYS A 202 -13.79 -8.76 -0.81
C LYS A 202 -13.57 -10.25 -1.06
N MET A 203 -12.51 -10.79 -0.48
CA MET A 203 -12.29 -12.21 -0.39
C MET A 203 -13.38 -12.84 0.47
N THR A 204 -14.12 -13.79 -0.08
CA THR A 204 -15.07 -14.61 0.67
C THR A 204 -14.38 -15.83 1.25
N SER A 205 -13.62 -16.54 0.43
CA SER A 205 -12.85 -17.71 0.85
C SER A 205 -11.71 -17.97 -0.13
N VAL A 206 -10.55 -18.36 0.40
CA VAL A 206 -9.49 -19.01 -0.37
C VAL A 206 -9.00 -20.19 0.45
N THR A 207 -9.11 -21.38 -0.09
CA THR A 207 -8.61 -22.62 0.49
C THR A 207 -7.82 -23.38 -0.56
N GLY A 208 -7.01 -24.35 -0.15
CA GLY A 208 -6.25 -25.15 -1.08
C GLY A 208 -5.32 -26.15 -0.41
N SER A 209 -4.52 -26.79 -1.23
CA SER A 209 -3.50 -27.75 -0.76
C SER A 209 -2.32 -27.82 -1.73
N TYR A 210 -1.20 -28.24 -1.21
CA TYR A 210 -0.02 -28.61 -1.96
C TYR A 210 0.18 -30.13 -1.90
N ASP A 211 0.42 -30.73 -3.04
CA ASP A 211 0.78 -32.14 -3.13
C ASP A 211 2.32 -32.26 -3.24
N PRO A 212 3.01 -32.77 -2.20
CA PRO A 212 4.46 -32.90 -2.22
C PRO A 212 4.98 -33.98 -3.19
N GLU A 213 4.13 -34.97 -3.60
CA GLU A 213 4.54 -36.02 -4.54
C GLU A 213 4.58 -35.48 -5.96
N THR A 214 3.63 -34.65 -6.35
CA THR A 214 3.52 -34.10 -7.71
C THR A 214 4.04 -32.68 -7.84
N GLY A 215 4.25 -31.99 -6.73
CA GLY A 215 4.62 -30.56 -6.69
C GLY A 215 3.49 -29.61 -7.12
N LYS A 216 2.27 -30.11 -7.24
CA LYS A 216 1.10 -29.32 -7.66
C LYS A 216 0.47 -28.57 -6.50
N VAL A 217 -0.09 -27.42 -6.81
CA VAL A 217 -0.90 -26.61 -5.90
C VAL A 217 -2.33 -26.58 -6.43
N LYS A 218 -3.30 -26.89 -5.58
CA LYS A 218 -4.71 -26.71 -5.89
C LYS A 218 -5.28 -25.61 -5.01
N MET A 219 -6.02 -24.68 -5.59
CA MET A 219 -6.67 -23.58 -4.87
C MET A 219 -8.14 -23.48 -5.28
N ASP A 220 -9.00 -23.25 -4.29
CA ASP A 220 -10.42 -22.91 -4.42
C ASP A 220 -10.58 -21.48 -3.94
N VAL A 221 -10.90 -20.59 -4.86
CA VAL A 221 -10.88 -19.12 -4.68
C VAL A 221 -12.27 -18.56 -4.91
N ILE A 222 -12.81 -17.86 -3.92
CA ILE A 222 -14.09 -17.13 -4.03
C ILE A 222 -13.83 -15.64 -3.73
N ILE A 223 -13.63 -14.87 -4.81
CA ILE A 223 -13.46 -13.41 -4.81
C ILE A 223 -14.19 -12.90 -6.05
N SER A 224 -15.42 -12.40 -5.92
CA SER A 224 -16.34 -12.08 -7.04
C SER A 224 -16.68 -13.26 -7.94
N TYR A 225 -15.72 -14.12 -8.24
CA TYR A 225 -15.88 -15.35 -9.01
C TYR A 225 -15.47 -16.56 -8.17
N HIS A 226 -16.03 -17.69 -8.50
CA HIS A 226 -15.55 -18.97 -8.01
C HIS A 226 -14.59 -19.55 -9.04
N LEU A 227 -13.32 -19.66 -8.66
CA LEU A 227 -12.26 -20.28 -9.45
C LEU A 227 -11.65 -21.44 -8.67
N VAL A 228 -11.72 -22.64 -9.21
CA VAL A 228 -10.90 -23.76 -8.78
C VAL A 228 -9.75 -23.89 -9.78
N MET A 229 -8.50 -23.76 -9.31
CA MET A 229 -7.33 -23.85 -10.17
C MET A 229 -6.35 -24.90 -9.67
N GLU A 230 -5.77 -25.65 -10.63
CA GLU A 230 -4.60 -26.48 -10.39
C GLU A 230 -3.39 -25.80 -11.03
N LEU A 231 -2.30 -25.73 -10.29
CA LEU A 231 -1.05 -25.08 -10.66
C LEU A 231 0.08 -26.11 -10.67
N ALA A 232 0.88 -26.15 -11.74
CA ALA A 232 2.09 -26.98 -11.84
C ALA A 232 3.29 -26.17 -12.35
N LYS A 233 4.50 -26.57 -11.94
CA LYS A 233 5.76 -25.96 -12.44
C LYS A 233 6.13 -26.50 -13.79
#